data_d62e68f61eca4ca140f07457d095b2b7
#
_entry.id   d62e68f61eca4ca140f07457d095b2b7
#
_cell.length_a   1.000
_cell.length_b   1.000
_cell.length_c   1.000
_cell.angle_alpha   90.00
_cell.angle_beta   90.00
_cell.angle_gamma   90.00
#
_symmetry.space_group_name_H-M   'P 1'
#
loop_
_entity.id
_entity.type
_entity.pdbx_description
1 polymer ?
#
loop_
_entity_poly.entity_id
_entity_poly.type
_entity_poly.pdbx_seq_one_letter_code
_entity_poly.pdbx_strand_id
1 'polypeptide(L)'
;MMNRRSFLGAGSLALFAAGCQTPGGSGCCAAKAACKKVPFKFGMAGYTFNKFNADRTLDLVQALDVHYLCIKNFHLPFDATPAQIAEFKKKCADHDITGYGVGPIYMASNEEAKKAFDYAAAIGVKTVVAVPTEEKEMEVGGKKKKVRFHSRARCEYLSGLCKEYDMRIAIHNHGPDIPYCFPTGESAFEMVKDLDPRMGLCLDIGHDFRAGKNPAETIRKYGSRIYDMHVKNVSFDPKKNIARPMPRGEISIPDVVRALCEVGYAGCCSLEYERFPMVGEGKNKKLDEAVFLREVAESVGYFRGVMDCVRG
;
A
#
# COMPACT_ATOMS: atom_id res chain seq x y z
N MET A 1 -49.99 -21.93 14.31
CA MET A 1 -50.16 -20.55 13.75
C MET A 1 -50.23 -19.57 14.89
N MET A 2 -49.13 -18.89 15.18
CA MET A 2 -49.12 -17.78 16.13
C MET A 2 -48.39 -16.59 15.53
N ASN A 3 -49.09 -15.47 15.55
CA ASN A 3 -48.84 -14.24 14.81
C ASN A 3 -47.81 -13.38 15.55
N ARG A 4 -46.75 -12.94 14.88
CA ARG A 4 -45.76 -11.99 15.40
C ARG A 4 -46.19 -10.59 14.99
N ARG A 5 -46.81 -9.83 15.90
CA ARG A 5 -46.86 -8.36 15.86
C ARG A 5 -47.11 -7.81 17.26
N SER A 6 -46.42 -6.70 17.54
CA SER A 6 -46.65 -5.74 18.65
C SER A 6 -45.70 -5.87 19.84
N PHE A 7 -44.61 -5.07 19.77
CA PHE A 7 -44.06 -4.39 20.95
C PHE A 7 -43.41 -3.07 20.48
N LEU A 8 -44.19 -2.02 20.46
CA LEU A 8 -43.70 -0.64 20.46
C LEU A 8 -44.06 -0.06 21.80
N GLY A 9 -43.10 0.05 22.69
CA GLY A 9 -43.19 0.77 23.97
C GLY A 9 -42.39 2.07 23.85
N ALA A 10 -43.09 3.19 23.90
CA ALA A 10 -42.53 4.54 23.97
C ALA A 10 -41.91 4.76 25.33
N GLY A 11 -40.62 5.05 25.41
CA GLY A 11 -39.94 5.52 26.61
C GLY A 11 -39.33 6.89 26.33
N SER A 12 -39.99 7.92 26.84
CA SER A 12 -39.47 9.29 26.85
C SER A 12 -38.33 9.41 27.84
N LEU A 13 -37.11 9.75 27.38
CA LEU A 13 -36.00 10.17 28.24
C LEU A 13 -35.89 11.70 28.23
N ALA A 14 -36.13 12.29 29.39
CA ALA A 14 -35.92 13.70 29.64
C ALA A 14 -34.42 14.04 29.72
N LEU A 15 -33.98 15.03 28.94
CA LEU A 15 -32.65 15.61 29.04
C LEU A 15 -32.55 16.48 30.29
N PHE A 16 -31.66 16.15 31.23
CA PHE A 16 -31.15 17.08 32.23
C PHE A 16 -29.89 17.76 31.65
N ALA A 17 -30.01 19.04 31.31
CA ALA A 17 -28.90 19.93 31.06
C ALA A 17 -28.37 20.48 32.39
N ALA A 18 -27.22 19.99 32.83
CA ALA A 18 -26.46 20.63 33.92
C ALA A 18 -25.33 21.46 33.32
N GLY A 19 -25.51 22.77 33.37
CA GLY A 19 -24.45 23.71 32.98
C GLY A 19 -23.36 23.77 34.04
N CYS A 20 -22.11 23.47 33.65
CA CYS A 20 -20.92 23.90 34.40
C CYS A 20 -20.26 25.03 33.60
N GLN A 21 -20.40 26.25 34.12
CA GLN A 21 -19.57 27.39 33.72
C GLN A 21 -18.27 27.34 34.51
N THR A 22 -17.14 27.30 33.84
CA THR A 22 -15.82 27.66 34.38
C THR A 22 -15.23 28.81 33.59
N PRO A 23 -14.66 29.82 34.23
CA PRO A 23 -14.17 31.02 33.57
C PRO A 23 -12.72 30.88 33.11
N GLY A 24 -12.44 31.36 31.91
CA GLY A 24 -11.17 31.98 31.56
C GLY A 24 -10.00 31.05 31.21
N GLY A 25 -9.86 30.77 29.93
CA GLY A 25 -8.63 30.28 29.33
C GLY A 25 -8.68 30.54 27.82
N SER A 26 -8.18 31.70 27.37
CA SER A 26 -8.00 32.02 25.96
C SER A 26 -6.88 31.15 25.35
N GLY A 27 -7.20 29.93 25.00
CA GLY A 27 -6.38 29.06 24.20
C GLY A 27 -6.93 29.08 22.76
N CYS A 28 -6.21 29.75 21.88
CA CYS A 28 -6.49 29.78 20.45
C CYS A 28 -6.36 28.39 19.86
N CYS A 29 -7.40 27.55 19.97
CA CYS A 29 -7.59 26.39 19.15
C CYS A 29 -7.97 26.89 17.76
N ALA A 30 -6.98 27.12 16.89
CA ALA A 30 -7.23 27.19 15.45
C ALA A 30 -7.92 25.87 15.08
N ALA A 31 -9.22 25.94 14.84
CA ALA A 31 -9.99 24.85 14.30
C ALA A 31 -9.36 24.48 12.95
N LYS A 32 -8.57 23.40 12.93
CA LYS A 32 -8.09 22.83 11.67
C LYS A 32 -9.34 22.50 10.86
N ALA A 33 -9.52 23.17 9.73
CA ALA A 33 -10.63 22.91 8.84
C ALA A 33 -10.68 21.41 8.55
N ALA A 34 -11.76 20.75 8.94
CA ALA A 34 -11.99 19.34 8.68
C ALA A 34 -11.94 19.14 7.17
N CYS A 35 -11.07 18.25 6.71
CA CYS A 35 -10.97 17.91 5.29
C CYS A 35 -12.28 17.21 4.89
N LYS A 36 -13.16 17.89 4.16
CA LYS A 36 -14.50 17.39 3.80
C LYS A 36 -14.48 16.07 3.02
N LYS A 37 -13.34 15.67 2.45
CA LYS A 37 -13.11 14.39 1.76
C LYS A 37 -11.62 14.10 1.74
N VAL A 38 -11.22 12.86 2.05
CA VAL A 38 -9.82 12.46 1.83
C VAL A 38 -9.51 12.53 0.34
N PRO A 39 -8.36 13.13 -0.05
CA PRO A 39 -8.06 13.37 -1.46
C PRO A 39 -7.53 12.15 -2.20
N PHE A 40 -7.23 11.06 -1.50
CA PHE A 40 -6.62 9.86 -2.05
C PHE A 40 -7.61 8.70 -2.20
N LYS A 41 -7.22 7.71 -2.99
CA LYS A 41 -7.96 6.48 -3.24
C LYS A 41 -7.49 5.38 -2.29
N PHE A 42 -8.39 4.45 -1.95
CA PHE A 42 -8.03 3.22 -1.27
C PHE A 42 -8.03 2.06 -2.25
N GLY A 43 -6.96 1.27 -2.23
CA GLY A 43 -6.73 0.17 -3.15
C GLY A 43 -6.17 -1.09 -2.48
N MET A 44 -5.82 -2.04 -3.32
CA MET A 44 -5.20 -3.30 -2.93
C MET A 44 -3.87 -3.47 -3.66
N ALA A 45 -2.80 -3.75 -2.92
CA ALA A 45 -1.55 -4.23 -3.50
C ALA A 45 -1.71 -5.71 -3.88
N GLY A 46 -1.43 -6.04 -5.13
CA GLY A 46 -1.63 -7.40 -5.63
C GLY A 46 -0.86 -8.47 -4.84
N TYR A 47 0.24 -8.09 -4.19
CA TYR A 47 1.01 -9.01 -3.34
C TYR A 47 0.20 -9.59 -2.18
N THR A 48 -0.81 -8.87 -1.68
CA THR A 48 -1.74 -9.39 -0.66
C THR A 48 -2.31 -10.75 -1.05
N PHE A 49 -2.62 -10.94 -2.32
CA PHE A 49 -3.23 -12.16 -2.85
C PHE A 49 -2.24 -13.06 -3.61
N ASN A 50 -0.96 -13.08 -3.23
CA ASN A 50 0.09 -13.86 -3.89
C ASN A 50 -0.10 -15.39 -3.82
N LYS A 51 -1.08 -15.88 -3.05
CA LYS A 51 -1.47 -17.30 -2.95
C LYS A 51 -2.68 -17.67 -3.79
N PHE A 52 -3.23 -16.70 -4.52
CA PHE A 52 -4.43 -16.87 -5.33
C PHE A 52 -4.13 -16.58 -6.79
N ASN A 53 -4.87 -17.20 -7.71
CA ASN A 53 -4.82 -16.85 -9.12
C ASN A 53 -5.54 -15.52 -9.41
N ALA A 54 -5.43 -15.03 -10.64
CA ALA A 54 -6.00 -13.74 -11.03
C ALA A 54 -7.52 -13.67 -10.81
N ASP A 55 -8.28 -14.68 -11.25
CA ASP A 55 -9.75 -14.70 -11.16
C ASP A 55 -10.20 -14.64 -9.70
N ARG A 56 -9.65 -15.54 -8.87
CA ARG A 56 -9.96 -15.54 -7.43
C ARG A 56 -9.54 -14.23 -6.74
N THR A 57 -8.45 -13.62 -7.18
CA THR A 57 -8.01 -12.32 -6.64
C THR A 57 -9.02 -11.23 -6.96
N LEU A 58 -9.52 -11.16 -8.19
CA LEU A 58 -10.52 -10.17 -8.58
C LEU A 58 -11.84 -10.38 -7.83
N ASP A 59 -12.32 -11.63 -7.69
CA ASP A 59 -13.49 -11.96 -6.85
C ASP A 59 -13.33 -11.44 -5.42
N LEU A 60 -12.16 -11.67 -4.81
CA LEU A 60 -11.88 -11.26 -3.42
C LEU A 60 -11.78 -9.75 -3.27
N VAL A 61 -11.13 -9.06 -4.21
CA VAL A 61 -11.02 -7.59 -4.20
C VAL A 61 -12.41 -6.96 -4.36
N GLN A 62 -13.25 -7.50 -5.26
CA GLN A 62 -14.64 -7.05 -5.43
C GLN A 62 -15.47 -7.32 -4.16
N ALA A 63 -15.37 -8.51 -3.58
CA ALA A 63 -16.10 -8.85 -2.34
C ALA A 63 -15.72 -7.94 -1.15
N LEU A 64 -14.51 -7.39 -1.15
CA LEU A 64 -14.04 -6.38 -0.20
C LEU A 64 -14.48 -4.96 -0.57
N ASP A 65 -15.21 -4.78 -1.67
CA ASP A 65 -15.64 -3.49 -2.21
C ASP A 65 -14.45 -2.54 -2.46
N VAL A 66 -13.32 -3.08 -2.97
CA VAL A 66 -12.12 -2.32 -3.32
C VAL A 66 -12.03 -2.19 -4.83
N HIS A 67 -11.84 -0.96 -5.33
CA HIS A 67 -11.96 -0.65 -6.76
C HIS A 67 -10.62 -0.34 -7.44
N TYR A 68 -9.50 -0.38 -6.70
CA TYR A 68 -8.16 -0.07 -7.24
C TYR A 68 -7.18 -1.19 -6.92
N LEU A 69 -6.45 -1.66 -7.95
CA LEU A 69 -5.49 -2.76 -7.83
C LEU A 69 -4.12 -2.33 -8.37
N CYS A 70 -3.07 -2.45 -7.55
CA CYS A 70 -1.69 -2.47 -8.04
C CYS A 70 -1.40 -3.89 -8.56
N ILE A 71 -1.30 -4.03 -9.88
CA ILE A 71 -1.21 -5.34 -10.56
C ILE A 71 0.16 -5.97 -10.28
N LYS A 72 0.18 -7.25 -9.96
CA LYS A 72 1.40 -8.04 -9.76
C LYS A 72 1.58 -9.07 -10.87
N ASN A 73 2.84 -9.32 -11.23
CA ASN A 73 3.21 -10.19 -12.36
C ASN A 73 2.79 -11.67 -12.22
N PHE A 74 2.44 -12.13 -11.03
CA PHE A 74 1.89 -13.48 -10.86
C PHE A 74 0.37 -13.54 -11.12
N HIS A 75 -0.31 -12.40 -11.22
CA HIS A 75 -1.70 -12.33 -11.70
C HIS A 75 -1.78 -12.02 -13.20
N LEU A 76 -0.83 -11.23 -13.71
CA LEU A 76 -0.67 -10.94 -15.13
C LEU A 76 0.84 -11.01 -15.47
N PRO A 77 1.34 -12.08 -16.11
CA PRO A 77 2.76 -12.27 -16.39
C PRO A 77 3.38 -11.16 -17.25
N PHE A 78 4.70 -10.93 -17.10
CA PHE A 78 5.44 -9.95 -17.91
C PHE A 78 5.51 -10.26 -19.40
N ASP A 79 5.28 -11.50 -19.76
CA ASP A 79 5.24 -12.01 -21.14
C ASP A 79 3.81 -12.28 -21.63
N ALA A 80 2.81 -11.73 -20.92
CA ALA A 80 1.42 -11.84 -21.31
C ALA A 80 1.20 -11.27 -22.71
N THR A 81 0.52 -12.03 -23.55
CA THR A 81 0.15 -11.62 -24.91
C THR A 81 -0.86 -10.48 -24.89
N PRO A 82 -0.99 -9.69 -25.97
CA PRO A 82 -2.02 -8.66 -26.07
C PRO A 82 -3.44 -9.19 -25.78
N ALA A 83 -3.75 -10.43 -26.19
CA ALA A 83 -5.03 -11.07 -25.92
C ALA A 83 -5.25 -11.33 -24.42
N GLN A 84 -4.22 -11.83 -23.72
CA GLN A 84 -4.26 -12.06 -22.27
C GLN A 84 -4.39 -10.74 -21.49
N ILE A 85 -3.69 -9.70 -21.93
CA ILE A 85 -3.81 -8.36 -21.34
C ILE A 85 -5.23 -7.82 -21.53
N ALA A 86 -5.79 -7.94 -22.72
CA ALA A 86 -7.15 -7.50 -23.02
C ALA A 86 -8.20 -8.27 -22.18
N GLU A 87 -8.02 -9.60 -22.05
CA GLU A 87 -8.87 -10.44 -21.21
C GLU A 87 -8.78 -10.02 -19.73
N PHE A 88 -7.58 -9.84 -19.19
CA PHE A 88 -7.39 -9.39 -17.81
C PHE A 88 -8.03 -8.02 -17.55
N LYS A 89 -7.86 -7.08 -18.48
CA LYS A 89 -8.51 -5.75 -18.39
C LYS A 89 -10.03 -5.86 -18.41
N LYS A 90 -10.57 -6.74 -19.25
CA LYS A 90 -12.01 -7.00 -19.27
C LYS A 90 -12.48 -7.59 -17.93
N LYS A 91 -11.79 -8.58 -17.40
CA LYS A 91 -12.11 -9.16 -16.08
C LYS A 91 -12.07 -8.11 -14.98
N CYS A 92 -11.06 -7.22 -14.97
CA CYS A 92 -11.02 -6.10 -14.02
C CYS A 92 -12.26 -5.20 -14.16
N ALA A 93 -12.66 -4.85 -15.38
CA ALA A 93 -13.85 -4.02 -15.62
C ALA A 93 -15.14 -4.72 -15.19
N ASP A 94 -15.28 -6.02 -15.48
CA ASP A 94 -16.44 -6.83 -15.06
C ASP A 94 -16.59 -6.89 -13.53
N HIS A 95 -15.49 -6.70 -12.77
CA HIS A 95 -15.45 -6.65 -11.30
C HIS A 95 -15.46 -5.22 -10.73
N ASP A 96 -15.62 -4.19 -11.56
CA ASP A 96 -15.48 -2.77 -11.18
C ASP A 96 -14.13 -2.44 -10.53
N ILE A 97 -13.05 -3.03 -11.06
CA ILE A 97 -11.68 -2.85 -10.58
C ILE A 97 -10.86 -2.09 -11.63
N THR A 98 -10.19 -1.03 -11.20
CA THR A 98 -9.21 -0.29 -11.99
C THR A 98 -7.80 -0.74 -11.62
N GLY A 99 -7.08 -1.37 -12.56
CA GLY A 99 -5.64 -1.53 -12.46
C GLY A 99 -4.96 -0.16 -12.58
N TYR A 100 -4.45 0.41 -11.50
CA TYR A 100 -3.91 1.78 -11.50
C TYR A 100 -2.40 1.85 -11.66
N GLY A 101 -1.70 0.77 -11.38
CA GLY A 101 -0.25 0.64 -11.42
C GLY A 101 0.19 -0.81 -11.44
N VAL A 102 1.49 -1.02 -11.59
CA VAL A 102 2.12 -2.36 -11.60
C VAL A 102 3.30 -2.41 -10.64
N GLY A 103 3.50 -3.53 -9.98
CA GLY A 103 4.68 -3.75 -9.12
C GLY A 103 4.37 -4.23 -7.70
N PRO A 104 5.36 -4.20 -6.80
CA PRO A 104 6.77 -3.83 -6.98
C PRO A 104 7.52 -4.73 -7.95
N ILE A 105 8.34 -4.12 -8.83
CA ILE A 105 9.15 -4.81 -9.84
C ILE A 105 10.63 -4.52 -9.54
N TYR A 106 11.43 -5.58 -9.38
CA TYR A 106 12.87 -5.47 -9.30
C TYR A 106 13.45 -5.22 -10.68
N MET A 107 14.35 -4.25 -10.80
CA MET A 107 14.97 -3.84 -12.06
C MET A 107 16.48 -3.79 -11.89
N ALA A 108 17.16 -4.93 -12.11
CA ALA A 108 18.59 -5.06 -11.96
C ALA A 108 19.39 -4.84 -13.26
N SER A 109 18.70 -4.81 -14.42
CA SER A 109 19.30 -4.53 -15.74
C SER A 109 18.48 -3.52 -16.53
N ASN A 110 19.06 -2.98 -17.61
CA ASN A 110 18.34 -2.10 -18.56
C ASN A 110 17.23 -2.84 -19.29
N GLU A 111 17.43 -4.12 -19.56
CA GLU A 111 16.44 -4.98 -20.21
C GLU A 111 15.23 -5.22 -19.31
N GLU A 112 15.46 -5.54 -18.02
CA GLU A 112 14.38 -5.69 -17.05
C GLU A 112 13.61 -4.39 -16.86
N ALA A 113 14.31 -3.26 -16.80
CA ALA A 113 13.70 -1.94 -16.68
C ALA A 113 12.82 -1.65 -17.91
N LYS A 114 13.37 -1.80 -19.13
CA LYS A 114 12.60 -1.58 -20.37
C LYS A 114 11.39 -2.50 -20.45
N LYS A 115 11.56 -3.79 -20.16
CA LYS A 115 10.47 -4.77 -20.13
C LYS A 115 9.34 -4.36 -19.15
N ALA A 116 9.69 -3.79 -17.99
CA ALA A 116 8.70 -3.32 -17.05
C ALA A 116 7.90 -2.10 -17.57
N PHE A 117 8.57 -1.18 -18.29
CA PHE A 117 7.89 -0.04 -18.91
C PHE A 117 7.01 -0.48 -20.09
N ASP A 118 7.50 -1.37 -20.96
CA ASP A 118 6.73 -1.95 -22.07
C ASP A 118 5.47 -2.67 -21.54
N TYR A 119 5.62 -3.44 -20.45
CA TYR A 119 4.52 -4.12 -19.76
C TYR A 119 3.50 -3.13 -19.21
N ALA A 120 3.94 -2.07 -18.51
CA ALA A 120 3.06 -1.03 -17.99
C ALA A 120 2.32 -0.29 -19.13
N ALA A 121 3.01 0.00 -20.23
CA ALA A 121 2.43 0.61 -21.42
C ALA A 121 1.36 -0.27 -22.06
N ALA A 122 1.61 -1.56 -22.21
CA ALA A 122 0.67 -2.51 -22.79
C ALA A 122 -0.62 -2.63 -21.94
N ILE A 123 -0.49 -2.58 -20.61
CA ILE A 123 -1.64 -2.56 -19.69
C ILE A 123 -2.35 -1.21 -19.75
N GLY A 124 -1.64 -0.13 -20.03
CA GLY A 124 -2.17 1.24 -20.06
C GLY A 124 -2.11 1.95 -18.71
N VAL A 125 -1.21 1.54 -17.81
CA VAL A 125 -0.98 2.22 -16.51
C VAL A 125 0.19 3.21 -16.63
N LYS A 126 0.18 4.22 -15.77
CA LYS A 126 1.19 5.30 -15.76
C LYS A 126 2.10 5.26 -14.54
N THR A 127 1.87 4.37 -13.59
CA THR A 127 2.68 4.23 -12.37
C THR A 127 3.30 2.85 -12.30
N VAL A 128 4.62 2.81 -12.21
CA VAL A 128 5.39 1.59 -12.00
C VAL A 128 6.03 1.66 -10.61
N VAL A 129 5.58 0.79 -9.73
CA VAL A 129 6.23 0.58 -8.42
C VAL A 129 7.48 -0.24 -8.65
N ALA A 130 8.64 0.30 -8.28
CA ALA A 130 9.94 -0.24 -8.67
C ALA A 130 10.90 -0.41 -7.49
N VAL A 131 11.78 -1.39 -7.61
CA VAL A 131 12.97 -1.54 -6.75
C VAL A 131 14.20 -1.50 -7.67
N PRO A 132 14.76 -0.29 -7.93
CA PRO A 132 15.94 -0.12 -8.80
C PRO A 132 17.19 -0.67 -8.11
N THR A 133 17.75 -1.74 -8.63
CA THR A 133 18.90 -2.42 -8.03
C THR A 133 19.98 -2.74 -9.05
N GLU A 134 21.14 -3.10 -8.56
CA GLU A 134 22.19 -3.81 -9.27
C GLU A 134 22.49 -5.12 -8.54
N GLU A 135 22.84 -6.16 -9.29
CA GLU A 135 23.29 -7.43 -8.71
C GLU A 135 24.82 -7.46 -8.65
N LYS A 136 25.35 -7.82 -7.48
CA LYS A 136 26.78 -8.05 -7.28
C LYS A 136 26.99 -9.41 -6.61
N GLU A 137 28.02 -10.15 -7.06
CA GLU A 137 28.44 -11.35 -6.34
C GLU A 137 29.17 -10.95 -5.05
N MET A 138 28.72 -11.50 -3.94
CA MET A 138 29.34 -11.32 -2.63
C MET A 138 29.47 -12.65 -1.91
N GLU A 139 30.47 -12.74 -1.05
CA GLU A 139 30.60 -13.85 -0.11
C GLU A 139 29.70 -13.60 1.10
N VAL A 140 28.69 -14.43 1.28
CA VAL A 140 27.75 -14.37 2.40
C VAL A 140 27.75 -15.73 3.10
N GLY A 141 28.30 -15.78 4.30
CA GLY A 141 28.41 -17.02 5.08
C GLY A 141 29.28 -18.09 4.41
N GLY A 142 30.42 -17.69 3.82
CA GLY A 142 31.37 -18.60 3.14
C GLY A 142 30.87 -19.11 1.78
N LYS A 143 29.83 -18.52 1.21
CA LYS A 143 29.29 -18.88 -0.13
C LYS A 143 29.13 -17.66 -0.99
N LYS A 144 29.53 -17.74 -2.26
CA LYS A 144 29.23 -16.70 -3.26
C LYS A 144 27.72 -16.65 -3.49
N LYS A 145 27.15 -15.47 -3.32
CA LYS A 145 25.71 -15.19 -3.58
C LYS A 145 25.58 -13.92 -4.39
N LYS A 146 24.61 -13.89 -5.30
CA LYS A 146 24.16 -12.64 -5.91
C LYS A 146 23.34 -11.86 -4.89
N VAL A 147 23.77 -10.64 -4.60
CA VAL A 147 23.11 -9.71 -3.68
C VAL A 147 22.66 -8.49 -4.48
N ARG A 148 21.45 -8.01 -4.20
CA ARG A 148 20.88 -6.82 -4.82
C ARG A 148 21.15 -5.60 -3.97
N PHE A 149 21.68 -4.55 -4.61
CA PHE A 149 21.94 -3.26 -4.01
C PHE A 149 21.11 -2.18 -4.70
N HIS A 150 20.63 -1.21 -3.97
CA HIS A 150 20.09 0.00 -4.61
C HIS A 150 21.17 0.68 -5.46
N SER A 151 20.77 1.21 -6.62
CA SER A 151 21.69 1.77 -7.60
C SER A 151 21.23 3.15 -8.08
N ARG A 152 22.10 4.15 -7.88
CA ARG A 152 21.89 5.49 -8.44
C ARG A 152 21.90 5.47 -9.97
N ALA A 153 22.85 4.76 -10.58
CA ALA A 153 22.91 4.62 -12.04
C ALA A 153 21.62 4.00 -12.61
N ARG A 154 21.03 3.04 -11.89
CA ARG A 154 19.73 2.49 -12.26
C ARG A 154 18.62 3.54 -12.18
N CYS A 155 18.58 4.35 -11.13
CA CYS A 155 17.62 5.43 -11.01
C CYS A 155 17.76 6.47 -12.13
N GLU A 156 18.99 6.81 -12.54
CA GLU A 156 19.25 7.71 -13.67
C GLU A 156 18.74 7.14 -14.99
N TYR A 157 18.99 5.85 -15.26
CA TYR A 157 18.44 5.17 -16.42
C TYR A 157 16.90 5.19 -16.44
N LEU A 158 16.27 4.86 -15.30
CA LEU A 158 14.81 4.90 -15.14
C LEU A 158 14.25 6.30 -15.33
N SER A 159 14.97 7.34 -14.89
CA SER A 159 14.61 8.73 -15.12
C SER A 159 14.50 9.08 -16.60
N GLY A 160 15.37 8.51 -17.44
CA GLY A 160 15.28 8.58 -18.90
C GLY A 160 14.01 7.91 -19.44
N LEU A 161 13.75 6.67 -19.01
CA LEU A 161 12.54 5.94 -19.41
C LEU A 161 11.25 6.63 -18.97
N CYS A 162 11.24 7.27 -17.79
CA CYS A 162 10.08 8.05 -17.34
C CYS A 162 9.70 9.15 -18.33
N LYS A 163 10.69 9.81 -18.96
CA LYS A 163 10.46 10.81 -20.00
C LYS A 163 9.98 10.19 -21.31
N GLU A 164 10.63 9.10 -21.73
CA GLU A 164 10.32 8.42 -22.99
C GLU A 164 8.89 7.88 -23.01
N TYR A 165 8.46 7.22 -21.91
CA TYR A 165 7.14 6.58 -21.82
C TYR A 165 6.05 7.49 -21.22
N ASP A 166 6.41 8.69 -20.77
CA ASP A 166 5.52 9.56 -19.98
C ASP A 166 4.89 8.82 -18.80
N MET A 167 5.73 8.16 -18.00
CA MET A 167 5.33 7.36 -16.83
C MET A 167 6.02 7.83 -15.57
N ARG A 168 5.50 7.40 -14.42
CA ARG A 168 6.08 7.64 -13.10
C ARG A 168 6.70 6.36 -12.55
N ILE A 169 7.86 6.49 -11.95
CA ILE A 169 8.44 5.49 -11.06
C ILE A 169 8.12 5.86 -9.62
N ALA A 170 7.59 4.90 -8.88
CA ALA A 170 7.39 4.96 -7.44
C ALA A 170 8.33 3.95 -6.78
N ILE A 171 9.45 4.41 -6.19
CA ILE A 171 10.42 3.51 -5.55
C ILE A 171 9.83 2.97 -4.27
N HIS A 172 9.71 1.65 -4.18
CA HIS A 172 9.25 0.93 -3.01
C HIS A 172 10.39 0.78 -2.01
N ASN A 173 10.25 1.33 -0.80
CA ASN A 173 11.16 1.04 0.28
C ASN A 173 10.86 -0.35 0.85
N HIS A 174 11.93 -1.09 1.18
CA HIS A 174 11.84 -2.45 1.73
C HIS A 174 12.50 -2.49 3.11
N GLY A 175 12.11 -3.43 3.94
CA GLY A 175 12.51 -3.43 5.34
C GLY A 175 14.01 -3.53 5.60
N PRO A 176 14.45 -3.18 6.83
CA PRO A 176 15.87 -3.17 7.22
C PRO A 176 16.51 -4.56 7.23
N ASP A 177 15.72 -5.63 7.14
CA ASP A 177 16.16 -7.02 6.93
C ASP A 177 16.73 -7.26 5.51
N ILE A 178 16.50 -6.33 4.57
CA ILE A 178 17.13 -6.29 3.25
C ILE A 178 17.96 -4.99 3.15
N PRO A 179 19.12 -4.92 3.82
CA PRO A 179 19.82 -3.65 4.08
C PRO A 179 20.39 -2.98 2.83
N TYR A 180 20.43 -3.68 1.72
CA TYR A 180 20.95 -3.17 0.44
C TYR A 180 19.86 -2.63 -0.49
N CYS A 181 18.58 -2.79 -0.15
CA CYS A 181 17.46 -2.13 -0.78
C CYS A 181 17.04 -0.94 0.08
N PHE A 182 16.35 0.01 -0.49
CA PHE A 182 15.92 1.25 0.19
C PHE A 182 15.20 0.94 1.52
N PRO A 183 15.86 1.06 2.70
CA PRO A 183 15.21 0.68 3.96
C PRO A 183 14.14 1.66 4.43
N THR A 184 14.16 2.90 3.92
CA THR A 184 13.24 3.97 4.33
C THR A 184 12.78 4.80 3.14
N GLY A 185 11.66 5.52 3.29
CA GLY A 185 11.25 6.54 2.33
C GLY A 185 12.32 7.62 2.13
N GLU A 186 13.05 7.99 3.20
CA GLU A 186 14.18 8.93 3.11
C GLU A 186 15.30 8.42 2.20
N SER A 187 15.71 7.16 2.36
CA SER A 187 16.78 6.59 1.51
C SER A 187 16.39 6.52 0.04
N ALA A 188 15.12 6.27 -0.25
CA ALA A 188 14.60 6.29 -1.61
C ALA A 188 14.53 7.74 -2.17
N PHE A 189 14.10 8.70 -1.35
CA PHE A 189 14.04 10.12 -1.73
C PHE A 189 15.42 10.67 -2.05
N GLU A 190 16.42 10.44 -1.19
CA GLU A 190 17.80 10.91 -1.41
C GLU A 190 18.38 10.40 -2.74
N MET A 191 17.94 9.23 -3.19
CA MET A 191 18.38 8.64 -4.45
C MET A 191 17.78 9.33 -5.68
N VAL A 192 16.62 10.02 -5.56
CA VAL A 192 15.89 10.55 -6.73
C VAL A 192 15.57 12.04 -6.65
N LYS A 193 15.90 12.72 -5.56
CA LYS A 193 15.50 14.12 -5.30
C LYS A 193 15.91 15.12 -6.40
N ASP A 194 17.02 14.87 -7.05
CA ASP A 194 17.62 15.69 -8.12
C ASP A 194 17.43 15.10 -9.52
N LEU A 195 16.67 13.99 -9.65
CA LEU A 195 16.27 13.42 -10.93
C LEU A 195 14.93 14.01 -11.43
N ASP A 196 14.53 13.57 -12.63
CA ASP A 196 13.24 13.95 -13.20
C ASP A 196 12.11 13.83 -12.15
N PRO A 197 11.22 14.82 -12.06
CA PRO A 197 10.12 14.80 -11.07
C PRO A 197 9.16 13.61 -11.22
N ARG A 198 9.20 12.83 -12.30
CA ARG A 198 8.44 11.58 -12.43
C ARG A 198 9.03 10.44 -11.60
N MET A 199 10.25 10.61 -11.06
CA MET A 199 10.86 9.69 -10.09
C MET A 199 10.40 10.07 -8.68
N GLY A 200 9.73 9.17 -7.99
CA GLY A 200 9.22 9.40 -6.63
C GLY A 200 9.16 8.11 -5.83
N LEU A 201 8.31 8.10 -4.83
CA LEU A 201 8.24 7.06 -3.81
C LEU A 201 6.93 6.29 -3.88
N CYS A 202 7.01 4.99 -3.70
CA CYS A 202 5.95 4.17 -3.14
C CYS A 202 6.31 3.94 -1.67
N LEU A 203 5.75 4.73 -0.76
CA LEU A 203 6.08 4.61 0.65
C LEU A 203 5.35 3.42 1.25
N ASP A 204 6.13 2.40 1.63
CA ASP A 204 5.66 1.31 2.47
C ASP A 204 5.82 1.69 3.94
N ILE A 205 4.70 1.96 4.59
CA ILE A 205 4.69 2.45 5.98
C ILE A 205 5.15 1.40 6.99
N GLY A 206 4.91 0.12 6.71
CA GLY A 206 5.34 -0.96 7.60
C GLY A 206 6.85 -1.14 7.58
N HIS A 207 7.45 -1.05 6.40
CA HIS A 207 8.91 -1.13 6.27
C HIS A 207 9.61 0.12 6.82
N ASP A 208 9.05 1.30 6.60
CA ASP A 208 9.56 2.56 7.16
C ASP A 208 9.54 2.53 8.70
N PHE A 209 8.43 2.05 9.29
CA PHE A 209 8.28 1.87 10.74
C PHE A 209 9.30 0.88 11.31
N ARG A 210 9.50 -0.28 10.67
CA ARG A 210 10.50 -1.28 11.09
C ARG A 210 11.92 -0.75 11.03
N ALA A 211 12.20 0.22 10.16
CA ALA A 211 13.48 0.93 10.08
C ALA A 211 13.61 2.05 11.14
N GLY A 212 12.69 2.13 12.09
CA GLY A 212 12.70 3.10 13.20
C GLY A 212 12.20 4.49 12.80
N LYS A 213 11.49 4.64 11.68
CA LYS A 213 10.90 5.90 11.25
C LYS A 213 9.44 6.01 11.73
N ASN A 214 8.98 7.25 11.86
CA ASN A 214 7.55 7.53 12.01
C ASN A 214 6.95 7.77 10.61
N PRO A 215 6.08 6.87 10.08
CA PRO A 215 5.56 7.02 8.73
C PRO A 215 4.79 8.32 8.49
N ALA A 216 4.09 8.86 9.50
CA ALA A 216 3.37 10.12 9.36
C ALA A 216 4.33 11.31 9.18
N GLU A 217 5.48 11.29 9.85
CA GLU A 217 6.54 12.30 9.65
C GLU A 217 7.21 12.16 8.29
N THR A 218 7.49 10.92 7.87
CA THR A 218 8.02 10.63 6.53
C THR A 218 7.07 11.16 5.44
N ILE A 219 5.75 10.97 5.60
CA ILE A 219 4.74 11.51 4.69
C ILE A 219 4.78 13.04 4.66
N ARG A 220 4.81 13.70 5.83
CA ARG A 220 4.87 15.18 5.89
C ARG A 220 6.12 15.73 5.21
N LYS A 221 7.24 15.04 5.37
CA LYS A 221 8.53 15.48 4.83
C LYS A 221 8.64 15.29 3.31
N TYR A 222 8.14 14.18 2.79
CA TYR A 222 8.36 13.77 1.40
C TYR A 222 7.10 13.68 0.55
N GLY A 223 5.95 14.15 1.06
CA GLY A 223 4.63 13.97 0.45
C GLY A 223 4.53 14.41 -1.02
N SER A 224 5.23 15.49 -1.40
CA SER A 224 5.25 15.97 -2.79
C SER A 224 5.88 14.99 -3.80
N ARG A 225 6.63 14.02 -3.33
CA ARG A 225 7.29 12.99 -4.15
C ARG A 225 6.74 11.58 -3.89
N ILE A 226 5.69 11.44 -3.08
CA ILE A 226 4.99 10.16 -2.89
C ILE A 226 3.97 10.01 -4.01
N TYR A 227 4.11 8.97 -4.83
CA TYR A 227 3.24 8.69 -5.97
C TYR A 227 2.38 7.46 -5.76
N ASP A 228 2.79 6.57 -4.86
CA ASP A 228 2.04 5.42 -4.41
C ASP A 228 2.30 5.13 -2.93
N MET A 229 1.42 4.38 -2.30
CA MET A 229 1.52 4.02 -0.90
C MET A 229 1.18 2.53 -0.71
N HIS A 230 2.04 1.80 -0.03
CA HIS A 230 1.68 0.51 0.54
C HIS A 230 1.35 0.70 2.02
N VAL A 231 0.07 0.50 2.35
CA VAL A 231 -0.40 0.60 3.73
C VAL A 231 -0.52 -0.78 4.35
N LYS A 232 0.17 -0.99 5.44
CA LYS A 232 0.12 -2.19 6.27
C LYS A 232 0.33 -1.82 7.73
N ASN A 233 0.05 -2.74 8.63
CA ASN A 233 0.41 -2.56 10.03
C ASN A 233 1.23 -3.74 10.53
N VAL A 234 2.15 -3.49 11.43
CA VAL A 234 3.14 -4.45 11.91
C VAL A 234 3.37 -4.27 13.41
N SER A 235 3.91 -5.32 14.06
CA SER A 235 4.61 -5.13 15.33
C SER A 235 6.07 -4.77 15.04
N PHE A 236 6.64 -3.88 15.85
CA PHE A 236 8.02 -3.44 15.66
C PHE A 236 9.00 -4.60 15.88
N ASP A 237 9.73 -4.95 14.83
CA ASP A 237 10.90 -5.82 14.88
C ASP A 237 11.81 -5.45 13.69
N PRO A 238 13.02 -4.93 13.93
CA PRO A 238 13.92 -4.52 12.86
C PRO A 238 14.48 -5.71 12.04
N LYS A 239 14.38 -6.94 12.59
CA LYS A 239 14.90 -8.15 11.94
C LYS A 239 13.83 -8.98 11.24
N LYS A 240 12.55 -8.77 11.58
CA LYS A 240 11.45 -9.59 11.07
C LYS A 240 10.28 -8.71 10.66
N ASN A 241 9.64 -9.06 9.57
CA ASN A 241 8.35 -8.49 9.20
C ASN A 241 7.23 -9.24 9.96
N ILE A 242 6.75 -8.64 11.05
CA ILE A 242 5.66 -9.18 11.86
C ILE A 242 4.37 -8.47 11.48
N ALA A 243 3.80 -8.84 10.32
CA ALA A 243 2.56 -8.26 9.84
C ALA A 243 1.38 -8.52 10.79
N ARG A 244 0.54 -7.51 10.97
CA ARG A 244 -0.66 -7.54 11.82
C ARG A 244 -1.88 -7.07 11.02
N PRO A 245 -3.09 -7.50 11.38
CA PRO A 245 -4.29 -6.80 10.96
C PRO A 245 -4.20 -5.31 11.31
N MET A 246 -4.71 -4.45 10.44
CA MET A 246 -4.53 -2.99 10.53
C MET A 246 -4.81 -2.40 11.93
N PRO A 247 -5.90 -2.79 12.64
CA PRO A 247 -6.19 -2.26 13.98
C PRO A 247 -5.30 -2.84 15.10
N ARG A 248 -4.49 -3.88 14.82
CA ARG A 248 -3.73 -4.63 15.84
C ARG A 248 -2.22 -4.40 15.76
N GLY A 249 -1.76 -3.57 14.84
CA GLY A 249 -0.35 -3.21 14.73
C GLY A 249 -0.02 -1.94 15.53
N GLU A 250 1.24 -1.53 15.46
CA GLU A 250 1.78 -0.44 16.29
C GLU A 250 1.85 0.90 15.54
N ILE A 251 1.58 0.93 14.22
CA ILE A 251 1.54 2.16 13.43
C ILE A 251 0.20 2.86 13.69
N SER A 252 0.25 4.14 14.04
CA SER A 252 -0.94 4.99 14.16
C SER A 252 -1.52 5.30 12.79
N ILE A 253 -2.45 4.49 12.32
CA ILE A 253 -3.12 4.71 11.02
C ILE A 253 -3.88 6.05 10.96
N PRO A 254 -4.55 6.52 12.04
CA PRO A 254 -5.14 7.86 12.06
C PRO A 254 -4.12 8.97 11.79
N ASP A 255 -2.88 8.88 12.32
CA ASP A 255 -1.83 9.86 12.05
C ASP A 255 -1.33 9.81 10.61
N VAL A 256 -1.20 8.60 10.04
CA VAL A 256 -0.87 8.39 8.64
C VAL A 256 -1.92 9.04 7.73
N VAL A 257 -3.21 8.79 7.97
CA VAL A 257 -4.31 9.37 7.17
C VAL A 257 -4.33 10.90 7.31
N ARG A 258 -4.16 11.43 8.51
CA ARG A 258 -4.05 12.89 8.71
C ARG A 258 -2.87 13.48 7.93
N ALA A 259 -1.69 12.88 8.03
CA ALA A 259 -0.50 13.35 7.30
C ALA A 259 -0.72 13.36 5.79
N LEU A 260 -1.37 12.33 5.24
CA LEU A 260 -1.73 12.27 3.80
C LEU A 260 -2.68 13.41 3.40
N CYS A 261 -3.66 13.72 4.23
CA CYS A 261 -4.56 14.87 4.01
C CYS A 261 -3.82 16.20 4.10
N GLU A 262 -2.93 16.37 5.08
CA GLU A 262 -2.14 17.58 5.30
C GLU A 262 -1.23 17.91 4.10
N VAL A 263 -0.64 16.89 3.47
CA VAL A 263 0.21 17.08 2.27
C VAL A 263 -0.57 17.07 0.95
N GLY A 264 -1.89 16.87 0.99
CA GLY A 264 -2.74 16.83 -0.20
C GLY A 264 -2.45 15.63 -1.11
N TYR A 265 -2.03 14.49 -0.54
CA TYR A 265 -1.78 13.28 -1.33
C TYR A 265 -3.04 12.82 -2.05
N ALA A 266 -2.95 12.63 -3.37
CA ALA A 266 -4.09 12.27 -4.23
C ALA A 266 -3.90 10.93 -4.97
N GLY A 267 -2.85 10.18 -4.64
CA GLY A 267 -2.55 8.87 -5.22
C GLY A 267 -3.42 7.74 -4.66
N CYS A 268 -2.91 6.52 -4.70
CA CYS A 268 -3.56 5.35 -4.14
C CYS A 268 -2.85 4.86 -2.87
N CYS A 269 -3.62 4.58 -1.82
CA CYS A 269 -3.17 3.87 -0.63
C CYS A 269 -3.61 2.42 -0.76
N SER A 270 -2.69 1.54 -1.13
CA SER A 270 -2.99 0.12 -1.34
C SER A 270 -2.66 -0.71 -0.12
N LEU A 271 -3.66 -1.44 0.39
CA LEU A 271 -3.42 -2.41 1.46
C LEU A 271 -2.49 -3.51 0.95
N GLU A 272 -1.35 -3.68 1.62
CA GLU A 272 -0.44 -4.81 1.44
C GLU A 272 -0.42 -5.67 2.69
N TYR A 273 -1.15 -6.79 2.67
CA TYR A 273 -1.25 -7.69 3.81
C TYR A 273 -0.30 -8.88 3.63
N GLU A 274 0.68 -8.99 4.52
CA GLU A 274 1.78 -9.96 4.37
C GLU A 274 1.78 -11.06 5.45
N ARG A 275 0.72 -11.18 6.24
CA ARG A 275 0.55 -12.30 7.16
C ARG A 275 -0.22 -13.41 6.47
N PHE A 276 0.39 -14.60 6.41
CA PHE A 276 -0.19 -15.80 5.80
C PHE A 276 -0.37 -16.86 6.88
N PRO A 277 -1.50 -16.86 7.61
CA PRO A 277 -1.76 -17.86 8.64
C PRO A 277 -1.83 -19.25 8.00
N MET A 278 -1.18 -20.21 8.63
CA MET A 278 -1.07 -21.58 8.11
C MET A 278 -1.79 -22.56 9.04
N VAL A 279 -2.47 -23.52 8.44
CA VAL A 279 -3.13 -24.64 9.12
C VAL A 279 -2.58 -25.97 8.60
N GLY A 280 -2.61 -27.01 9.43
CA GLY A 280 -2.04 -28.32 9.15
C GLY A 280 -0.58 -28.46 9.60
N GLU A 281 0.00 -29.65 9.44
CA GLU A 281 1.33 -29.99 9.90
C GLU A 281 2.23 -30.51 8.77
N GLY A 282 3.54 -30.34 8.89
CA GLY A 282 4.55 -30.84 7.97
C GLY A 282 4.29 -30.42 6.53
N LYS A 283 4.24 -31.40 5.61
CA LYS A 283 3.99 -31.20 4.18
C LYS A 283 2.54 -30.81 3.85
N ASN A 284 1.62 -30.99 4.80
CA ASN A 284 0.20 -30.65 4.64
C ASN A 284 -0.14 -29.22 5.09
N LYS A 285 0.87 -28.40 5.40
CA LYS A 285 0.65 -26.98 5.70
C LYS A 285 0.08 -26.27 4.50
N LYS A 286 -1.06 -25.60 4.70
CA LYS A 286 -1.71 -24.76 3.69
C LYS A 286 -2.18 -23.45 4.32
N LEU A 287 -2.46 -22.46 3.48
CA LEU A 287 -3.04 -21.20 3.96
C LEU A 287 -4.36 -21.48 4.67
N ASP A 288 -4.55 -20.92 5.86
CA ASP A 288 -5.85 -20.78 6.49
C ASP A 288 -6.59 -19.62 5.84
N GLU A 289 -7.27 -19.92 4.73
CA GLU A 289 -7.94 -18.90 3.91
C GLU A 289 -9.00 -18.14 4.71
N ALA A 290 -9.74 -18.81 5.59
CA ALA A 290 -10.78 -18.17 6.39
C ALA A 290 -10.21 -17.14 7.37
N VAL A 291 -9.11 -17.48 8.04
CA VAL A 291 -8.42 -16.55 8.93
C VAL A 291 -7.80 -15.41 8.12
N PHE A 292 -7.14 -15.73 7.01
CA PHE A 292 -6.51 -14.72 6.13
C PHE A 292 -7.53 -13.70 5.63
N LEU A 293 -8.65 -14.16 5.05
CA LEU A 293 -9.67 -13.26 4.49
C LEU A 293 -10.36 -12.41 5.56
N ARG A 294 -10.61 -12.98 6.74
CA ARG A 294 -11.13 -12.23 7.88
C ARG A 294 -10.19 -11.09 8.28
N GLU A 295 -8.88 -11.36 8.35
CA GLU A 295 -7.88 -10.36 8.74
C GLU A 295 -7.68 -9.28 7.68
N VAL A 296 -7.77 -9.63 6.39
CA VAL A 296 -7.77 -8.66 5.29
C VAL A 296 -9.03 -7.78 5.36
N ALA A 297 -10.22 -8.38 5.53
CA ALA A 297 -11.47 -7.63 5.65
C ALA A 297 -11.50 -6.71 6.87
N GLU A 298 -10.97 -7.16 8.02
CA GLU A 298 -10.78 -6.33 9.21
C GLU A 298 -9.89 -5.12 8.93
N SER A 299 -8.79 -5.33 8.18
CA SER A 299 -7.86 -4.27 7.80
C SER A 299 -8.50 -3.25 6.84
N VAL A 300 -9.26 -3.72 5.86
CA VAL A 300 -10.02 -2.86 4.91
C VAL A 300 -11.04 -2.03 5.66
N GLY A 301 -11.86 -2.66 6.49
CA GLY A 301 -12.90 -1.98 7.27
C GLY A 301 -12.35 -0.94 8.22
N TYR A 302 -11.25 -1.26 8.92
CA TYR A 302 -10.59 -0.32 9.83
C TYR A 302 -10.03 0.90 9.08
N PHE A 303 -9.31 0.71 7.97
CA PHE A 303 -8.74 1.81 7.21
C PHE A 303 -9.82 2.75 6.67
N ARG A 304 -10.92 2.19 6.15
CA ARG A 304 -12.09 2.97 5.72
C ARG A 304 -12.71 3.76 6.86
N GLY A 305 -12.92 3.13 8.02
CA GLY A 305 -13.43 3.81 9.21
C GLY A 305 -12.55 4.99 9.63
N VAL A 306 -11.22 4.84 9.56
CA VAL A 306 -10.28 5.95 9.82
C VAL A 306 -10.41 7.05 8.77
N MET A 307 -10.52 6.70 7.47
CA MET A 307 -10.75 7.69 6.42
C MET A 307 -12.04 8.48 6.66
N ASP A 308 -13.10 7.84 7.10
CA ASP A 308 -14.39 8.48 7.37
C ASP A 308 -14.33 9.37 8.61
N CYS A 309 -13.64 8.94 9.68
CA CYS A 309 -13.43 9.77 10.89
C CYS A 309 -12.58 11.03 10.62
N VAL A 310 -11.63 10.98 9.67
CA VAL A 310 -10.83 12.17 9.32
C VAL A 310 -11.62 13.14 8.43
N ARG A 311 -12.70 12.68 7.77
CA ARG A 311 -13.65 13.50 6.99
C ARG A 311 -14.59 14.35 7.85
N GLY A 312 -14.89 13.89 9.05
CA GLY A 312 -15.79 14.57 10.01
C GLY A 312 -15.07 15.60 10.82
#